data_776c19d1b5a5391230adde8b0c9c3ad6
#
_entry.id   776c19d1b5a5391230adde8b0c9c3ad6
#
_cell.length_a   1.000
_cell.length_b   1.000
_cell.length_c   1.000
_cell.angle_alpha   90.00
_cell.angle_beta   90.00
_cell.angle_gamma   90.00
#
_symmetry.space_group_name_H-M   'P 1'
#
loop_
_entity.id
_entity.type
_entity.pdbx_description
1 polymer ?
#
loop_
_entity_poly.entity_id
_entity_poly.type
_entity_poly.pdbx_seq_one_letter_code
_entity_poly.pdbx_strand_id
1 'polypeptide(L)'
;CGNAADIKLNTTVMPFIIRGVKLWGINSVTASIERRKFLWNEAPKLINFELLNKSINEINLEELLNIYPKMLKGETSGRYIVNLEK
;
A
#
# COMPACT_ATOMS: atom_id res chain seq x y z
N CYS A 1 -6.66 7.46 0.75
CA CYS A 1 -6.31 6.05 0.78
C CYS A 1 -5.76 5.66 2.15
N GLY A 2 -4.52 5.95 2.50
CA GLY A 2 -3.95 5.59 3.79
C GLY A 2 -3.27 6.76 4.48
N ASN A 3 -3.03 6.63 5.77
CA ASN A 3 -2.42 7.69 6.59
C ASN A 3 -1.46 7.11 7.64
N ALA A 4 -0.65 6.12 7.23
CA ALA A 4 0.24 5.41 8.14
C ALA A 4 1.27 6.32 8.82
N ALA A 5 1.76 7.33 8.12
CA ALA A 5 2.72 8.27 8.69
C ALA A 5 2.04 9.41 9.46
N ASP A 6 1.00 10.01 8.89
CA ASP A 6 0.27 11.12 9.49
C ASP A 6 -1.03 11.34 8.71
N ILE A 7 -1.96 12.06 9.31
CA ILE A 7 -3.19 12.50 8.66
C ILE A 7 -3.01 13.83 7.91
N LYS A 8 -1.92 14.54 8.16
CA LYS A 8 -1.65 15.85 7.56
C LYS A 8 -1.05 15.70 6.17
N LEU A 9 -1.45 16.58 5.27
CA LEU A 9 -0.86 16.71 3.94
C LEU A 9 -0.19 18.07 3.82
N ASN A 10 1.13 18.11 3.90
CA ASN A 10 1.92 19.34 3.76
C ASN A 10 2.33 19.50 2.29
N THR A 11 1.68 20.45 1.62
CA THR A 11 1.99 20.76 0.23
C THR A 11 1.62 22.21 -0.07
N THR A 12 1.87 22.63 -1.30
CA THR A 12 1.46 23.95 -1.80
C THR A 12 0.50 23.77 -2.96
N VAL A 13 -0.15 24.85 -3.38
CA VAL A 13 -1.04 24.83 -4.54
C VAL A 13 -0.28 24.78 -5.87
N MET A 14 1.03 24.99 -5.85
CA MET A 14 1.84 25.12 -7.08
C MET A 14 1.78 23.93 -8.02
N PRO A 15 1.92 22.66 -7.56
CA PRO A 15 1.79 21.51 -8.47
C PRO A 15 0.42 21.44 -9.14
N PHE A 16 -0.62 21.83 -8.41
CA PHE A 16 -2.00 21.81 -8.93
C PHE A 16 -2.21 22.88 -10.01
N ILE A 17 -1.63 24.06 -9.83
CA ILE A 17 -1.77 25.16 -10.78
C ILE A 17 -0.89 24.95 -12.00
N ILE A 18 0.41 24.69 -11.79
CA ILE A 18 1.41 24.68 -12.87
C ILE A 18 1.30 23.40 -13.70
N ARG A 19 1.08 22.25 -13.07
CA ARG A 19 1.10 20.94 -13.74
C ARG A 19 -0.27 20.28 -13.87
N GLY A 20 -1.31 20.93 -13.42
CA GLY A 20 -2.66 20.37 -13.46
C GLY A 20 -2.80 19.06 -12.66
N VAL A 21 -2.04 18.91 -11.59
CA VAL A 21 -2.12 17.73 -10.72
C VAL A 21 -3.48 17.70 -10.02
N LYS A 22 -4.08 16.51 -9.94
CA LYS A 22 -5.35 16.29 -9.25
C LYS A 22 -5.11 15.47 -7.98
N LEU A 23 -5.72 15.90 -6.88
CA LEU A 23 -5.77 15.12 -5.65
C LEU A 23 -7.18 14.57 -5.47
N TRP A 24 -7.30 13.26 -5.44
CA TRP A 24 -8.58 12.58 -5.33
C TRP A 24 -8.56 11.63 -4.14
N GLY A 25 -9.48 11.83 -3.18
CA GLY A 25 -9.61 10.96 -2.04
C GLY A 25 -10.35 9.66 -2.38
N ILE A 26 -9.87 8.56 -1.82
CA ILE A 26 -10.53 7.26 -1.95
C ILE A 26 -10.81 6.74 -0.56
N ASN A 27 -12.10 6.53 -0.24
CA ASN A 27 -12.51 5.93 1.02
C ASN A 27 -12.86 4.46 0.81
N SER A 28 -11.86 3.59 1.02
CA SER A 28 -12.03 2.15 0.84
C SER A 28 -12.86 1.50 1.95
N VAL A 29 -12.98 2.15 3.11
CA VAL A 29 -13.72 1.60 4.27
C VAL A 29 -15.21 1.46 3.96
N THR A 30 -15.79 2.42 3.24
CA THR A 30 -17.22 2.48 2.95
C THR A 30 -17.64 1.74 1.69
N ALA A 31 -16.70 1.10 1.00
CA ALA A 31 -17.02 0.32 -0.20
C ALA A 31 -17.93 -0.87 0.17
N SER A 32 -19.01 -1.08 -0.61
CA SER A 32 -19.94 -2.19 -0.38
C SER A 32 -19.26 -3.55 -0.63
N ILE A 33 -19.85 -4.62 -0.09
CA ILE A 33 -19.36 -5.98 -0.32
C ILE A 33 -19.38 -6.32 -1.81
N GLU A 34 -20.45 -5.96 -2.52
CA GLU A 34 -20.56 -6.19 -3.97
C GLU A 34 -19.44 -5.47 -4.73
N ARG A 35 -19.17 -4.22 -4.36
CA ARG A 35 -18.09 -3.44 -4.99
C ARG A 35 -16.72 -4.06 -4.70
N ARG A 36 -16.48 -4.51 -3.48
CA ARG A 36 -15.23 -5.17 -3.10
C ARG A 36 -15.02 -6.46 -3.89
N LYS A 37 -16.04 -7.30 -4.01
CA LYS A 37 -15.96 -8.53 -4.80
C LYS A 37 -15.64 -8.26 -6.26
N PHE A 38 -16.30 -7.27 -6.83
CA PHE A 38 -16.03 -6.84 -8.21
C PHE A 38 -14.57 -6.42 -8.37
N LEU A 39 -14.07 -5.56 -7.48
CA LEU A 39 -12.71 -5.04 -7.55
C LEU A 39 -11.66 -6.15 -7.38
N TRP A 40 -11.88 -7.09 -6.46
CA TRP A 40 -10.99 -8.22 -6.26
C TRP A 40 -10.96 -9.17 -7.46
N ASN A 41 -12.05 -9.28 -8.20
CA ASN A 41 -12.09 -10.05 -9.45
C ASN A 41 -11.38 -9.33 -10.60
N GLU A 42 -11.43 -8.00 -10.62
CA GLU A 42 -10.79 -7.20 -11.67
C GLU A 42 -9.31 -6.94 -11.43
N ALA A 43 -8.87 -6.83 -10.18
CA ALA A 43 -7.51 -6.47 -9.82
C ALA A 43 -6.44 -7.38 -10.46
N PRO A 44 -6.58 -8.72 -10.47
CA PRO A 44 -5.60 -9.60 -11.10
C PRO A 44 -5.40 -9.35 -12.59
N LYS A 45 -6.41 -8.85 -13.27
CA LYS A 45 -6.35 -8.56 -14.71
C LYS A 45 -5.53 -7.31 -15.01
N LEU A 46 -5.40 -6.41 -14.05
CA LEU A 46 -4.73 -5.11 -14.19
C LEU A 46 -3.33 -5.11 -13.59
N ILE A 47 -3.02 -6.05 -12.71
CA ILE A 47 -1.75 -6.10 -11.99
C ILE A 47 -0.69 -6.76 -12.86
N ASN A 48 0.48 -6.13 -12.92
CA ASN A 48 1.68 -6.77 -13.46
C ASN A 48 2.35 -7.55 -12.31
N PHE A 49 2.12 -8.86 -12.27
CA PHE A 49 2.63 -9.72 -11.19
C PHE A 49 4.17 -9.79 -11.15
N GLU A 50 4.82 -9.66 -12.30
CA GLU A 50 6.28 -9.62 -12.35
C GLU A 50 6.84 -8.41 -11.58
N LEU A 51 6.25 -7.25 -11.80
CA LEU A 51 6.63 -6.03 -11.08
C LEU A 51 6.22 -6.08 -9.61
N LEU A 52 5.04 -6.63 -9.31
CA LEU A 52 4.57 -6.76 -7.93
C LEU A 52 5.50 -7.67 -7.12
N ASN A 53 5.93 -8.78 -7.69
CA ASN A 53 6.81 -9.73 -7.00
C ASN A 53 8.16 -9.11 -6.63
N LYS A 54 8.63 -8.12 -7.37
CA LYS A 54 9.87 -7.41 -7.04
C LYS A 54 9.76 -6.58 -5.76
N SER A 55 8.55 -6.23 -5.34
CA SER A 55 8.30 -5.45 -4.13
C SER A 55 7.94 -6.31 -2.92
N ILE A 56 7.90 -7.63 -3.07
CA ILE A 56 7.53 -8.55 -2.01
C ILE A 56 8.77 -9.07 -1.30
N ASN A 57 8.73 -9.02 0.02
CA ASN A 57 9.73 -9.59 0.92
C ASN A 57 9.08 -10.74 1.67
N GLU A 58 9.47 -11.98 1.38
CA GLU A 58 8.94 -13.15 2.07
C GLU A 58 9.80 -13.47 3.28
N ILE A 59 9.18 -13.55 4.45
CA ILE A 59 9.84 -13.82 5.73
C ILE A 59 9.13 -14.96 6.45
N ASN A 60 9.81 -15.57 7.42
CA ASN A 60 9.17 -16.50 8.34
C ASN A 60 8.61 -15.76 9.57
N LEU A 61 7.89 -16.49 10.41
CA LEU A 61 7.23 -15.88 11.58
C LEU A 61 8.24 -15.28 12.58
N GLU A 62 9.39 -15.93 12.76
CA GLU A 62 10.41 -15.48 13.70
C GLU A 62 11.08 -14.17 13.27
N GLU A 63 11.22 -13.96 11.97
CA GLU A 63 11.81 -12.74 11.42
C GLU A 63 10.97 -11.48 11.67
N LEU A 64 9.69 -11.64 12.01
CA LEU A 64 8.83 -10.50 12.34
C LEU A 64 9.37 -9.68 13.49
N LEU A 65 9.99 -10.31 14.48
CA LEU A 65 10.55 -9.61 15.63
C LEU A 65 11.67 -8.63 15.23
N ASN A 66 12.37 -8.92 14.13
CA ASN A 66 13.40 -8.05 13.59
C ASN A 66 12.85 -6.97 12.67
N ILE A 67 11.69 -7.23 12.05
CA ILE A 67 11.09 -6.31 11.09
C ILE A 67 10.27 -5.20 11.75
N TYR A 68 9.55 -5.52 12.84
CA TYR A 68 8.72 -4.53 13.52
C TYR A 68 9.45 -3.24 13.91
N PRO A 69 10.64 -3.30 14.55
CA PRO A 69 11.36 -2.07 14.88
C PRO A 69 11.73 -1.25 13.65
N LYS A 70 12.07 -1.90 12.55
CA LYS A 70 12.40 -1.24 11.29
C LYS A 70 11.18 -0.55 10.68
N MET A 71 10.01 -1.19 10.75
CA MET A 71 8.75 -0.58 10.28
C MET A 71 8.42 0.69 11.06
N LEU A 72 8.58 0.65 12.38
CA LEU A 72 8.32 1.81 13.23
C LEU A 72 9.24 2.99 12.92
N LYS A 73 10.43 2.72 12.42
CA LYS A 73 11.40 3.75 12.02
C LYS A 73 11.27 4.17 10.55
N GLY A 74 10.35 3.56 9.80
CA GLY A 74 10.20 3.85 8.37
C GLY A 74 11.35 3.32 7.50
N GLU A 75 12.07 2.30 7.96
CA GLU A 75 13.22 1.72 7.28
C GLU A 75 12.87 0.54 6.36
N THR A 76 11.59 0.18 6.27
CA THR A 76 11.14 -0.92 5.42
C THR A 76 10.56 -0.39 4.10
N SER A 77 10.66 -1.21 3.05
CA SER A 77 10.07 -0.91 1.75
C SER A 77 9.38 -2.14 1.17
N GLY A 78 8.39 -1.89 0.31
CA GLY A 78 7.62 -2.97 -0.29
C GLY A 78 6.64 -3.61 0.68
N ARG A 79 6.26 -4.85 0.37
CA ARG A 79 5.31 -5.63 1.16
C ARG A 79 6.01 -6.83 1.79
N TYR A 80 5.78 -7.04 3.07
CA TYR A 80 6.28 -8.23 3.77
C TYR A 80 5.17 -9.27 3.85
N ILE A 81 5.47 -10.50 3.40
CA ILE A 81 4.58 -11.64 3.48
C ILE A 81 5.19 -12.65 4.46
N VAL A 82 4.41 -13.06 5.43
CA VAL A 82 4.84 -14.08 6.39
C VAL A 82 4.42 -15.45 5.87
N ASN A 83 5.40 -16.28 5.56
CA ASN A 83 5.17 -17.65 5.16
C ASN A 83 5.25 -18.53 6.41
N LEU A 84 4.10 -19.07 6.84
CA LEU A 84 4.01 -19.85 8.06
C LEU A 84 4.64 -21.24 7.95
N GLU A 85 4.91 -21.70 6.74
CA GLU A 85 5.53 -23.00 6.47
C GLU A 85 7.05 -22.94 6.31
N LYS A 86 7.60 -21.74 6.37
CA LYS A 86 9.03 -21.52 6.14
C LYS A 86 9.88 -21.58 7.42
#